data_32d50a63c195930e8bddc69f62a419d0
#
_entry.id   32d50a63c195930e8bddc69f62a419d0
#
_cell.length_a   1.000
_cell.length_b   1.000
_cell.length_c   1.000
_cell.angle_alpha   90.00
_cell.angle_beta   90.00
_cell.angle_gamma   90.00
#
_symmetry.space_group_name_H-M   'P 1'
#
loop_
_entity.id
_entity.type
_entity.pdbx_description
1 polymer ?
#
loop_
_entity_poly.entity_id
_entity_poly.type
_entity_poly.pdbx_seq_one_letter_code
_entity_poly.pdbx_strand_id
1 'polypeptide(L)'
;MINEFKRFIKVRKGIIFIMLSLLYINDANAQQDPIYGQYIFNNAIINPAQSGVKELNQWGFLRRVQWVGVDGAPSTYSLFLNTALPKKLGLSVGVYNDKIGPITETSVQADIASHVRIGRNWYASVGMRFMLSNLSANLQELKIVQQSDPRFANNINTGFYFNTGIGALLYNRSSFIGASIPKTFRREIGDGSKIFSRYDRHYFVYGGHTFGNNKLFSFSPSMLFKYTVDAPLQFDLNFLIGFQDRLDFGPMLRSKDAIGFLIGMQLDKNWYLGYMYEYPINDINLVTQQTHELSLRYFWRSKYYKRVKSPRYFL
;
A
#
# COMPACT_ATOMS: atom_id res chain seq x y z
N MET A 1 -37.97 6.28 26.95
CA MET A 1 -37.93 5.47 25.71
C MET A 1 -38.00 6.33 24.45
N ILE A 2 -39.03 7.17 24.27
CA ILE A 2 -39.21 8.02 23.05
C ILE A 2 -38.06 9.06 22.85
N ASN A 3 -37.56 9.64 23.93
CA ASN A 3 -36.48 10.64 23.85
C ASN A 3 -35.10 10.04 23.52
N GLU A 4 -34.84 8.83 23.95
CA GLU A 4 -33.62 8.12 23.59
C GLU A 4 -33.63 7.68 22.11
N PHE A 5 -34.78 7.23 21.62
CA PHE A 5 -34.98 6.87 20.21
C PHE A 5 -34.79 8.08 19.27
N LYS A 6 -35.33 9.26 19.64
CA LYS A 6 -35.10 10.51 18.90
C LYS A 6 -33.63 10.93 18.90
N ARG A 7 -32.91 10.74 20.00
CA ARG A 7 -31.48 11.04 20.11
C ARG A 7 -30.63 10.11 19.22
N PHE A 8 -30.99 8.82 19.17
CA PHE A 8 -30.35 7.82 18.31
C PHE A 8 -30.54 8.12 16.81
N ILE A 9 -31.75 8.54 16.40
CA ILE A 9 -32.04 8.94 15.01
C ILE A 9 -31.29 10.23 14.65
N LYS A 10 -31.15 11.18 15.56
CA LYS A 10 -30.42 12.43 15.33
C LYS A 10 -28.91 12.21 15.13
N VAL A 11 -28.32 11.33 15.93
CA VAL A 11 -26.92 10.93 15.79
C VAL A 11 -26.68 10.18 14.46
N ARG A 12 -27.58 9.27 14.09
CA ARG A 12 -27.50 8.52 12.83
C ARG A 12 -27.64 9.42 11.60
N LYS A 13 -28.52 10.42 11.63
CA LYS A 13 -28.64 11.44 10.57
C LYS A 13 -27.40 12.34 10.50
N GLY A 14 -26.79 12.70 11.63
CA GLY A 14 -25.54 13.46 11.68
C GLY A 14 -24.37 12.68 11.06
N ILE A 15 -24.25 11.40 11.35
CA ILE A 15 -23.20 10.53 10.76
C ILE A 15 -23.41 10.38 9.25
N ILE A 16 -24.64 10.19 8.79
CA ILE A 16 -24.98 10.10 7.36
C ILE A 16 -24.69 11.43 6.65
N PHE A 17 -25.01 12.57 7.28
CA PHE A 17 -24.71 13.90 6.72
C PHE A 17 -23.21 14.17 6.63
N ILE A 18 -22.42 13.77 7.63
CA ILE A 18 -20.96 13.85 7.60
C ILE A 18 -20.39 12.91 6.52
N MET A 19 -20.92 11.69 6.37
CA MET A 19 -20.53 10.79 5.28
C MET A 19 -20.85 11.34 3.89
N LEU A 20 -21.99 12.00 3.72
CA LEU A 20 -22.40 12.63 2.46
C LEU A 20 -21.61 13.90 2.15
N SER A 21 -21.23 14.70 3.16
CA SER A 21 -20.41 15.90 2.96
C SER A 21 -18.95 15.59 2.57
N LEU A 22 -18.43 14.40 2.93
CA LEU A 22 -17.13 13.92 2.50
C LEU A 22 -17.08 13.51 1.02
N LEU A 23 -18.22 13.41 0.33
CA LEU A 23 -18.30 13.09 -1.10
C LEU A 23 -18.14 14.32 -2.03
N TYR A 24 -18.13 15.53 -1.49
CA TYR A 24 -17.96 16.77 -2.26
C TYR A 24 -16.53 17.29 -2.15
N ILE A 25 -15.61 16.74 -2.93
CA ILE A 25 -14.23 17.25 -3.04
C ILE A 25 -13.87 17.37 -4.51
N ASN A 26 -13.39 18.56 -4.90
CA ASN A 26 -13.02 18.93 -6.26
C ASN A 26 -11.76 18.20 -6.76
N ASP A 27 -11.64 18.08 -8.08
CA ASP A 27 -10.52 17.45 -8.77
C ASP A 27 -9.24 18.26 -8.56
N ALA A 28 -8.25 17.65 -7.91
CA ALA A 28 -6.90 18.16 -7.80
C ALA A 28 -5.95 17.19 -8.49
N ASN A 29 -5.16 17.67 -9.46
CA ASN A 29 -4.12 16.90 -10.13
C ASN A 29 -2.87 16.86 -9.24
N ALA A 30 -2.65 15.78 -8.51
CA ALA A 30 -1.43 15.51 -7.77
C ALA A 30 -0.83 14.18 -8.22
N GLN A 31 0.47 14.14 -8.50
CA GLN A 31 1.18 12.88 -8.71
C GLN A 31 1.14 12.06 -7.40
N GLN A 32 0.70 10.82 -7.50
CA GLN A 32 0.55 9.93 -6.36
C GLN A 32 1.63 8.84 -6.41
N ASP A 33 2.19 8.52 -5.24
CA ASP A 33 3.02 7.33 -5.10
C ASP A 33 2.22 6.08 -5.51
N PRO A 34 2.82 5.14 -6.25
CA PRO A 34 2.14 3.91 -6.65
C PRO A 34 1.74 3.11 -5.41
N ILE A 35 0.45 2.80 -5.29
CA ILE A 35 -0.06 1.89 -4.28
C ILE A 35 -0.39 0.58 -4.97
N TYR A 36 0.23 -0.49 -4.52
CA TYR A 36 -0.07 -1.84 -4.98
C TYR A 36 -1.45 -2.26 -4.45
N GLY A 37 -2.24 -2.91 -5.27
CA GLY A 37 -3.50 -3.50 -4.80
C GLY A 37 -3.26 -4.65 -3.82
N GLN A 38 -2.16 -5.37 -3.98
CA GLN A 38 -1.73 -6.45 -3.11
C GLN A 38 -1.00 -5.98 -1.82
N TYR A 39 -1.11 -4.69 -1.41
CA TYR A 39 -0.51 -4.21 -0.16
C TYR A 39 -0.99 -5.01 1.06
N ILE A 40 -2.20 -5.57 1.02
CA ILE A 40 -2.75 -6.42 2.08
C ILE A 40 -1.89 -7.65 2.40
N PHE A 41 -1.09 -8.11 1.47
CA PHE A 41 -0.15 -9.21 1.66
C PHE A 41 1.23 -8.77 2.15
N ASN A 42 1.58 -7.49 1.96
CA ASN A 42 2.81 -6.88 2.46
C ASN A 42 2.54 -5.47 2.97
N ASN A 43 1.88 -5.38 4.11
CA ASN A 43 1.53 -4.10 4.73
C ASN A 43 2.74 -3.26 5.16
N ALA A 44 3.96 -3.83 5.24
CA ALA A 44 5.18 -3.08 5.50
C ALA A 44 5.47 -2.03 4.41
N ILE A 45 4.93 -2.19 3.19
CA ILE A 45 5.01 -1.17 2.13
C ILE A 45 4.41 0.15 2.60
N ILE A 46 3.24 0.11 3.24
CA ILE A 46 2.51 1.30 3.67
C ILE A 46 2.83 1.71 5.12
N ASN A 47 3.25 0.78 5.98
CA ASN A 47 3.49 1.09 7.40
C ASN A 47 4.72 0.34 7.95
N PRO A 48 5.80 1.04 8.35
CA PRO A 48 6.98 0.41 8.91
C PRO A 48 6.73 -0.34 10.23
N ALA A 49 5.68 -0.01 10.98
CA ALA A 49 5.29 -0.73 12.19
C ALA A 49 4.82 -2.17 11.94
N GLN A 50 4.59 -2.56 10.69
CA GLN A 50 4.26 -3.93 10.27
C GLN A 50 5.49 -4.86 10.17
N SER A 51 6.70 -4.31 10.27
CA SER A 51 7.92 -5.12 10.17
C SER A 51 8.00 -6.12 11.30
N GLY A 52 8.17 -7.41 10.96
CA GLY A 52 8.31 -8.49 11.93
C GLY A 52 7.03 -8.86 12.71
N VAL A 53 5.86 -8.38 12.30
CA VAL A 53 4.57 -8.76 12.93
C VAL A 53 4.25 -10.23 12.72
N LYS A 54 4.63 -10.80 11.58
CA LYS A 54 4.31 -12.19 11.22
C LYS A 54 5.17 -13.21 11.97
N GLU A 55 4.57 -14.35 12.33
CA GLU A 55 5.30 -15.52 12.86
C GLU A 55 6.29 -16.08 11.84
N LEU A 56 5.97 -15.95 10.57
CA LEU A 56 6.79 -16.40 9.47
C LEU A 56 7.58 -15.22 8.93
N ASN A 57 8.86 -15.40 8.81
CA ASN A 57 9.66 -14.55 7.94
C ASN A 57 9.18 -14.74 6.51
N GLN A 58 9.30 -13.72 5.71
CA GLN A 58 8.96 -13.82 4.29
C GLN A 58 9.91 -12.97 3.44
N TRP A 59 10.23 -13.46 2.26
CA TRP A 59 10.60 -12.61 1.16
C TRP A 59 9.52 -12.68 0.08
N GLY A 60 9.43 -11.66 -0.73
CA GLY A 60 8.46 -11.61 -1.82
C GLY A 60 8.92 -10.72 -2.96
N PHE A 61 8.48 -11.11 -4.13
CA PHE A 61 8.59 -10.35 -5.37
C PHE A 61 7.20 -9.96 -5.83
N LEU A 62 7.05 -8.73 -6.31
CA LEU A 62 5.81 -8.23 -6.91
C LEU A 62 6.13 -7.46 -8.17
N ARG A 63 5.36 -7.72 -9.22
CA ARG A 63 5.34 -6.94 -10.46
C ARG A 63 3.93 -6.40 -10.68
N ARG A 64 3.84 -5.09 -10.91
CA ARG A 64 2.61 -4.41 -11.33
C ARG A 64 2.83 -3.80 -12.71
N VAL A 65 1.88 -4.01 -13.61
CA VAL A 65 1.80 -3.37 -14.93
C VAL A 65 0.44 -2.71 -14.99
N GLN A 66 0.42 -1.38 -14.98
CA GLN A 66 -0.81 -0.60 -15.07
C GLN A 66 -1.10 -0.25 -16.53
N TRP A 67 -2.35 -0.05 -16.84
CA TRP A 67 -2.83 0.48 -18.12
C TRP A 67 -2.20 -0.22 -19.33
N VAL A 68 -2.33 -1.53 -19.39
CA VAL A 68 -1.74 -2.35 -20.44
C VAL A 68 -2.18 -1.87 -21.84
N GLY A 69 -1.22 -1.72 -22.75
CA GLY A 69 -1.44 -1.19 -24.10
C GLY A 69 -1.23 0.31 -24.24
N VAL A 70 -0.97 1.04 -23.14
CA VAL A 70 -0.66 2.48 -23.19
C VAL A 70 0.86 2.68 -23.20
N ASP A 71 1.36 3.45 -24.17
CA ASP A 71 2.78 3.78 -24.23
C ASP A 71 3.20 4.62 -23.00
N GLY A 72 4.30 4.19 -22.34
CA GLY A 72 4.77 4.83 -21.13
C GLY A 72 3.95 4.52 -19.88
N ALA A 73 3.05 3.54 -19.93
CA ALA A 73 2.24 3.13 -18.79
C ALA A 73 3.10 2.71 -17.58
N PRO A 74 2.60 2.92 -16.34
CA PRO A 74 3.34 2.63 -15.13
C PRO A 74 3.67 1.14 -15.00
N SER A 75 4.92 0.85 -14.62
CA SER A 75 5.40 -0.49 -14.35
C SER A 75 6.25 -0.50 -13.10
N THR A 76 5.87 -1.32 -12.13
CA THR A 76 6.54 -1.37 -10.83
C THR A 76 7.05 -2.77 -10.54
N TYR A 77 8.25 -2.84 -9.99
CA TYR A 77 8.86 -4.04 -9.43
C TYR A 77 9.19 -3.81 -7.98
N SER A 78 8.96 -4.81 -7.16
CA SER A 78 9.28 -4.78 -5.74
C SER A 78 9.85 -6.13 -5.30
N LEU A 79 10.97 -6.08 -4.59
CA LEU A 79 11.54 -7.20 -3.86
C LEU A 79 11.63 -6.82 -2.39
N PHE A 80 11.15 -7.66 -1.49
CA PHE A 80 11.18 -7.37 -0.07
C PHE A 80 11.48 -8.58 0.79
N LEU A 81 12.04 -8.31 1.95
CA LEU A 81 12.27 -9.23 3.05
C LEU A 81 11.58 -8.67 4.30
N ASN A 82 10.84 -9.50 5.03
CA ASN A 82 10.25 -9.14 6.31
C ASN A 82 10.54 -10.24 7.33
N THR A 83 11.13 -9.88 8.46
CA THR A 83 11.59 -10.84 9.46
C THR A 83 11.42 -10.32 10.89
N ALA A 84 11.05 -11.22 11.79
CA ALA A 84 11.09 -10.94 13.23
C ALA A 84 12.52 -11.12 13.75
N LEU A 85 12.95 -10.18 14.58
CA LEU A 85 14.23 -10.17 15.26
C LEU A 85 14.08 -10.51 16.76
N PRO A 86 15.20 -10.78 17.49
CA PRO A 86 15.18 -10.90 18.94
C PRO A 86 14.60 -9.66 19.64
N LYS A 87 14.24 -9.80 20.93
CA LYS A 87 13.77 -8.68 21.80
C LYS A 87 12.51 -7.97 21.27
N LYS A 88 11.64 -8.69 20.56
CA LYS A 88 10.38 -8.18 19.99
C LYS A 88 10.60 -7.05 18.95
N LEU A 89 11.70 -7.09 18.26
CA LEU A 89 11.98 -6.22 17.13
C LEU A 89 11.55 -6.88 15.81
N GLY A 90 11.25 -6.06 14.83
CA GLY A 90 11.00 -6.47 13.46
C GLY A 90 11.87 -5.69 12.49
N LEU A 91 12.22 -6.33 11.39
CA LEU A 91 12.98 -5.74 10.29
C LEU A 91 12.26 -6.02 8.97
N SER A 92 12.15 -5.01 8.14
CA SER A 92 11.78 -5.17 6.73
C SER A 92 12.82 -4.44 5.87
N VAL A 93 13.22 -5.07 4.77
CA VAL A 93 14.09 -4.45 3.76
C VAL A 93 13.41 -4.62 2.41
N GLY A 94 13.44 -3.59 1.58
CA GLY A 94 12.82 -3.63 0.26
C GLY A 94 13.59 -2.82 -0.77
N VAL A 95 13.49 -3.28 -2.01
CA VAL A 95 13.94 -2.56 -3.21
C VAL A 95 12.74 -2.39 -4.11
N TYR A 96 12.54 -1.17 -4.58
CA TYR A 96 11.42 -0.78 -5.44
C TYR A 96 11.97 -0.09 -6.66
N ASN A 97 11.43 -0.43 -7.81
CA ASN A 97 11.69 0.25 -9.06
C ASN A 97 10.34 0.58 -9.70
N ASP A 98 10.08 1.83 -9.89
CA ASP A 98 8.86 2.36 -10.51
C ASP A 98 9.21 3.16 -11.75
N LYS A 99 8.57 2.85 -12.87
CA LYS A 99 8.77 3.52 -14.15
C LYS A 99 7.43 4.06 -14.63
N ILE A 100 7.37 5.36 -14.92
CA ILE A 100 6.19 6.05 -15.47
C ILE A 100 6.66 6.94 -16.61
N GLY A 101 6.34 6.58 -17.84
CA GLY A 101 6.84 7.28 -19.02
C GLY A 101 8.37 7.31 -19.04
N PRO A 102 8.99 8.49 -19.16
CA PRO A 102 10.44 8.65 -19.16
C PRO A 102 11.05 8.64 -17.74
N ILE A 103 10.22 8.67 -16.70
CA ILE A 103 10.65 8.78 -15.30
C ILE A 103 10.83 7.40 -14.72
N THR A 104 11.97 7.16 -14.08
CA THR A 104 12.27 5.94 -13.31
C THR A 104 12.72 6.33 -11.91
N GLU A 105 12.05 5.82 -10.89
CA GLU A 105 12.47 5.92 -9.49
C GLU A 105 12.92 4.56 -8.99
N THR A 106 14.14 4.49 -8.46
CA THR A 106 14.64 3.30 -7.76
C THR A 106 14.88 3.65 -6.31
N SER A 107 14.29 2.86 -5.41
CA SER A 107 14.35 3.09 -3.97
C SER A 107 14.78 1.84 -3.24
N VAL A 108 15.62 2.01 -2.22
CA VAL A 108 15.95 0.99 -1.22
C VAL A 108 15.42 1.47 0.12
N GLN A 109 14.71 0.62 0.83
CA GLN A 109 14.20 0.96 2.16
C GLN A 109 14.55 -0.10 3.19
N ALA A 110 14.72 0.35 4.44
CA ALA A 110 14.85 -0.47 5.62
C ALA A 110 13.91 0.05 6.71
N ASP A 111 13.09 -0.83 7.26
CA ASP A 111 12.14 -0.54 8.32
C ASP A 111 12.54 -1.30 9.58
N ILE A 112 12.52 -0.64 10.72
CA ILE A 112 12.67 -1.26 12.02
C ILE A 112 11.43 -0.98 12.86
N ALA A 113 10.91 -2.01 13.53
CA ALA A 113 9.75 -1.90 14.40
C ALA A 113 10.00 -2.51 15.78
N SER A 114 9.35 -1.96 16.79
CA SER A 114 9.35 -2.50 18.16
C SER A 114 7.92 -2.87 18.54
N HIS A 115 7.75 -4.09 19.08
CA HIS A 115 6.44 -4.65 19.43
C HIS A 115 6.32 -4.81 20.94
N VAL A 116 5.26 -4.25 21.52
CA VAL A 116 4.98 -4.30 22.96
C VAL A 116 3.62 -4.92 23.18
N ARG A 117 3.54 -5.86 24.12
CA ARG A 117 2.26 -6.42 24.56
C ARG A 117 1.61 -5.45 25.54
N ILE A 118 0.42 -4.95 25.23
CA ILE A 118 -0.32 -3.95 26.01
C ILE A 118 -1.53 -4.55 26.75
N GLY A 119 -1.83 -5.81 26.56
CA GLY A 119 -2.93 -6.49 27.21
C GLY A 119 -2.88 -8.01 27.05
N ARG A 120 -3.97 -8.69 27.39
CA ARG A 120 -4.00 -10.15 27.33
C ARG A 120 -3.73 -10.70 25.92
N ASN A 121 -4.30 -10.06 24.88
CA ASN A 121 -4.22 -10.50 23.49
C ASN A 121 -3.81 -9.39 22.51
N TRP A 122 -3.54 -8.17 22.99
CA TRP A 122 -3.21 -7.03 22.14
C TRP A 122 -1.73 -6.66 22.20
N TYR A 123 -1.25 -6.23 21.06
CA TYR A 123 0.10 -5.74 20.85
C TYR A 123 0.04 -4.36 20.21
N ALA A 124 0.93 -3.47 20.63
CA ALA A 124 1.23 -2.22 19.96
C ALA A 124 2.60 -2.32 19.30
N SER A 125 2.74 -1.71 18.12
CA SER A 125 4.01 -1.58 17.43
C SER A 125 4.21 -0.14 16.99
N VAL A 126 5.45 0.32 17.06
CA VAL A 126 5.93 1.55 16.44
C VAL A 126 7.08 1.22 15.52
N GLY A 127 7.14 1.87 14.36
CA GLY A 127 8.16 1.59 13.36
C GLY A 127 8.72 2.85 12.73
N MET A 128 9.95 2.76 12.30
CA MET A 128 10.66 3.78 11.52
C MET A 128 11.15 3.18 10.21
N ARG A 129 11.08 3.98 9.15
CA ARG A 129 11.61 3.71 7.82
C ARG A 129 12.77 4.61 7.52
N PHE A 130 13.78 4.04 6.91
CA PHE A 130 14.89 4.73 6.26
C PHE A 130 14.85 4.35 4.80
N MET A 131 14.86 5.35 3.92
CA MET A 131 14.74 5.16 2.48
C MET A 131 15.81 5.98 1.75
N LEU A 132 16.43 5.35 0.77
CA LEU A 132 17.33 5.99 -0.17
C LEU A 132 16.77 5.79 -1.57
N SER A 133 16.52 6.87 -2.29
CA SER A 133 15.94 6.84 -3.63
C SER A 133 16.81 7.60 -4.62
N ASN A 134 16.75 7.18 -5.89
CA ASN A 134 17.27 7.90 -7.03
C ASN A 134 16.16 8.02 -8.07
N LEU A 135 15.95 9.20 -8.60
CA LEU A 135 15.01 9.45 -9.69
C LEU A 135 15.80 9.91 -10.92
N SER A 136 15.51 9.28 -12.04
CA SER A 136 16.00 9.67 -13.36
C SER A 136 14.85 9.90 -14.33
N ALA A 137 14.98 10.86 -15.22
CA ALA A 137 14.03 11.10 -16.29
C ALA A 137 14.77 11.29 -17.62
N ASN A 138 14.52 10.38 -18.57
CA ASN A 138 15.10 10.37 -19.91
C ASN A 138 14.23 11.22 -20.83
N LEU A 139 14.30 12.55 -20.69
CA LEU A 139 13.44 13.49 -21.41
C LEU A 139 13.81 13.60 -22.90
N GLN A 140 15.07 13.37 -23.26
CA GLN A 140 15.53 13.40 -24.65
C GLN A 140 14.99 12.26 -25.52
N GLU A 141 14.54 11.17 -24.93
CA GLU A 141 13.94 10.03 -25.65
C GLU A 141 12.47 10.27 -26.01
N LEU A 142 11.86 11.35 -25.50
CA LEU A 142 10.46 11.65 -25.76
C LEU A 142 10.28 12.15 -27.19
N LYS A 143 9.30 11.60 -27.89
CA LYS A 143 8.82 12.13 -29.16
C LYS A 143 7.95 13.36 -28.90
N ILE A 144 8.58 14.53 -28.87
CA ILE A 144 7.88 15.81 -28.65
C ILE A 144 7.50 16.44 -29.96
N VAL A 145 6.32 17.06 -30.00
CA VAL A 145 5.81 17.77 -31.18
C VAL A 145 6.68 18.98 -31.51
N GLN A 146 7.22 19.62 -30.48
CA GLN A 146 8.04 20.83 -30.58
C GLN A 146 9.48 20.49 -30.17
N GLN A 147 10.31 20.07 -31.11
CA GLN A 147 11.68 19.57 -30.88
C GLN A 147 12.63 20.59 -30.22
N SER A 148 12.27 21.87 -30.19
CA SER A 148 13.06 22.95 -29.60
C SER A 148 12.61 23.41 -28.22
N ASP A 149 11.73 22.66 -27.53
CA ASP A 149 11.33 23.04 -26.16
C ASP A 149 12.49 22.80 -25.16
N PRO A 150 13.07 23.86 -24.57
CA PRO A 150 14.21 23.74 -23.66
C PRO A 150 13.92 22.86 -22.42
N ARG A 151 12.64 22.60 -22.10
CA ARG A 151 12.25 21.78 -20.96
C ARG A 151 12.62 20.31 -21.12
N PHE A 152 12.80 19.85 -22.35
CA PHE A 152 13.15 18.46 -22.68
C PHE A 152 14.59 18.33 -23.21
N ALA A 153 15.36 19.38 -23.18
CA ALA A 153 16.72 19.40 -23.74
C ALA A 153 17.70 18.50 -22.97
N ASN A 154 17.50 18.33 -21.67
CA ASN A 154 18.42 17.58 -20.81
C ASN A 154 17.69 16.49 -20.02
N ASN A 155 18.35 15.35 -19.88
CA ASN A 155 17.92 14.31 -18.95
C ASN A 155 18.12 14.78 -17.50
N ILE A 156 17.22 14.33 -16.61
CA ILE A 156 17.28 14.65 -15.18
C ILE A 156 17.80 13.42 -14.43
N ASN A 157 18.73 13.65 -13.52
CA ASN A 157 19.12 12.68 -12.51
C ASN A 157 19.30 13.40 -11.17
N THR A 158 18.48 13.03 -10.20
CA THR A 158 18.48 13.69 -8.88
C THR A 158 19.64 13.28 -8.01
N GLY A 159 20.43 12.28 -8.42
CA GLY A 159 21.31 11.58 -7.49
C GLY A 159 20.53 10.88 -6.38
N PHE A 160 21.24 10.33 -5.41
CA PHE A 160 20.61 9.68 -4.27
C PHE A 160 20.06 10.71 -3.27
N TYR A 161 18.85 10.47 -2.80
CA TYR A 161 18.23 11.27 -1.76
C TYR A 161 17.64 10.39 -0.66
N PHE A 162 17.70 10.93 0.54
CA PHE A 162 17.24 10.26 1.74
C PHE A 162 15.82 10.69 2.11
N ASN A 163 15.01 9.76 2.58
CA ASN A 163 13.72 10.01 3.21
C ASN A 163 13.54 9.11 4.44
N THR A 164 12.63 9.48 5.30
CA THR A 164 12.24 8.67 6.46
C THR A 164 10.75 8.45 6.47
N GLY A 165 10.30 7.48 7.24
CA GLY A 165 8.88 7.24 7.50
C GLY A 165 8.66 6.78 8.93
N ILE A 166 7.45 6.97 9.40
CA ILE A 166 7.03 6.53 10.74
C ILE A 166 5.69 5.83 10.65
N GLY A 167 5.44 4.95 11.62
CA GLY A 167 4.16 4.28 11.72
C GLY A 167 3.88 3.74 13.10
N ALA A 168 2.61 3.52 13.34
CA ALA A 168 2.08 2.88 14.53
C ALA A 168 1.06 1.82 14.13
N LEU A 169 0.96 0.77 14.92
CA LEU A 169 0.06 -0.35 14.69
C LEU A 169 -0.43 -0.91 16.02
N LEU A 170 -1.72 -1.16 16.11
CA LEU A 170 -2.34 -1.92 17.19
C LEU A 170 -2.95 -3.19 16.58
N TYR A 171 -2.62 -4.35 17.12
CA TYR A 171 -3.03 -5.61 16.53
C TYR A 171 -3.23 -6.74 17.53
N ASN A 172 -4.02 -7.72 17.14
CA ASN A 172 -4.18 -9.01 17.79
C ASN A 172 -4.24 -10.13 16.74
N ARG A 173 -4.73 -11.31 17.11
CA ARG A 173 -4.83 -12.47 16.19
C ARG A 173 -5.75 -12.25 14.99
N SER A 174 -6.77 -11.40 15.13
CA SER A 174 -7.83 -11.28 14.12
C SER A 174 -8.05 -9.85 13.66
N SER A 175 -7.61 -8.86 14.42
CA SER A 175 -7.88 -7.44 14.16
C SER A 175 -6.61 -6.63 14.16
N PHE A 176 -6.59 -5.59 13.37
CA PHE A 176 -5.54 -4.60 13.39
C PHE A 176 -6.09 -3.22 13.02
N ILE A 177 -5.43 -2.19 13.50
CA ILE A 177 -5.57 -0.81 13.09
C ILE A 177 -4.20 -0.15 13.09
N GLY A 178 -3.86 0.56 12.03
CA GLY A 178 -2.57 1.22 11.87
C GLY A 178 -2.68 2.59 11.25
N ALA A 179 -1.69 3.41 11.54
CA ALA A 179 -1.50 4.72 10.91
C ALA A 179 -0.02 4.91 10.56
N SER A 180 0.27 5.59 9.45
CA SER A 180 1.63 5.82 9.01
C SER A 180 1.79 7.01 8.09
N ILE A 181 3.03 7.49 8.04
CA ILE A 181 3.56 8.46 7.07
C ILE A 181 4.80 7.80 6.47
N PRO A 182 4.68 7.07 5.31
CA PRO A 182 5.79 6.30 4.75
C PRO A 182 6.98 7.12 4.27
N LYS A 183 6.72 8.39 3.85
CA LYS A 183 7.72 9.38 3.44
C LYS A 183 7.42 10.69 4.15
N THR A 184 8.31 11.15 5.02
CA THR A 184 8.08 12.37 5.86
C THR A 184 8.57 13.64 5.17
N PHE A 185 9.57 13.55 4.30
CA PHE A 185 10.10 14.73 3.62
C PHE A 185 9.40 14.92 2.27
N ARG A 186 8.86 16.11 2.07
CA ARG A 186 8.42 16.59 0.76
C ARG A 186 9.62 16.84 -0.13
N ARG A 187 9.49 16.63 -1.42
CA ARG A 187 10.54 16.93 -2.37
C ARG A 187 9.96 17.52 -3.66
N GLU A 188 10.59 18.55 -4.09
CA GLU A 188 10.39 19.14 -5.43
C GLU A 188 11.57 18.76 -6.30
N ILE A 189 11.28 18.29 -7.51
CA ILE A 189 12.25 17.89 -8.51
C ILE A 189 12.17 18.89 -9.65
N GLY A 190 13.27 19.58 -9.92
CA GLY A 190 13.36 20.61 -10.93
C GLY A 190 14.81 20.97 -11.25
N ASP A 191 14.99 21.87 -12.19
CA ASP A 191 16.31 22.43 -12.62
C ASP A 191 16.66 23.71 -11.89
N GLY A 192 16.02 24.06 -10.79
CA GLY A 192 16.18 25.28 -10.02
C GLY A 192 15.32 26.47 -10.53
N SER A 193 14.85 26.43 -11.76
CA SER A 193 13.95 27.46 -12.32
C SER A 193 12.51 26.93 -12.49
N LYS A 194 12.33 25.60 -12.61
CA LYS A 194 11.02 24.96 -12.80
C LYS A 194 10.94 23.65 -12.05
N ILE A 195 9.80 23.42 -11.40
CA ILE A 195 9.47 22.17 -10.72
C ILE A 195 8.84 21.23 -11.75
N PHE A 196 9.44 20.05 -11.98
CA PHE A 196 8.94 19.03 -12.90
C PHE A 196 8.05 18.01 -12.18
N SER A 197 8.34 17.76 -10.90
CA SER A 197 7.59 16.81 -10.08
C SER A 197 7.65 17.22 -8.62
N ARG A 198 6.59 16.92 -7.89
CA ARG A 198 6.49 17.17 -6.45
C ARG A 198 6.01 15.92 -5.75
N TYR A 199 6.78 15.46 -4.77
CA TYR A 199 6.37 14.39 -3.87
C TYR A 199 5.79 14.97 -2.59
N ASP A 200 4.49 14.80 -2.39
CA ASP A 200 3.81 15.20 -1.18
C ASP A 200 3.72 14.04 -0.17
N ARG A 201 3.50 14.40 1.09
CA ARG A 201 3.33 13.42 2.16
C ARG A 201 2.01 12.68 2.00
N HIS A 202 2.09 11.36 2.13
CA HIS A 202 0.91 10.50 2.22
C HIS A 202 0.69 10.11 3.68
N TYR A 203 -0.55 10.22 4.12
CA TYR A 203 -1.01 9.79 5.43
C TYR A 203 -1.92 8.59 5.21
N PHE A 204 -1.58 7.48 5.82
CA PHE A 204 -2.37 6.26 5.78
C PHE A 204 -3.00 5.97 7.12
N VAL A 205 -4.29 5.61 7.10
CA VAL A 205 -5.00 4.98 8.22
C VAL A 205 -5.69 3.75 7.68
N TYR A 206 -5.45 2.60 8.27
CA TYR A 206 -5.98 1.35 7.76
C TYR A 206 -6.32 0.39 8.88
N GLY A 207 -7.24 -0.53 8.60
CA GLY A 207 -7.63 -1.53 9.55
C GLY A 207 -8.39 -2.68 8.91
N GLY A 208 -8.54 -3.76 9.66
CA GLY A 208 -9.26 -4.93 9.21
C GLY A 208 -9.52 -5.93 10.32
N HIS A 209 -10.38 -6.88 9.99
CA HIS A 209 -10.73 -7.98 10.88
C HIS A 209 -10.91 -9.27 10.09
N THR A 210 -10.44 -10.37 10.64
CA THR A 210 -10.67 -11.70 10.07
C THR A 210 -11.71 -12.44 10.92
N PHE A 211 -12.83 -12.73 10.31
CA PHE A 211 -13.90 -13.57 10.86
C PHE A 211 -13.66 -15.02 10.46
N GLY A 212 -14.08 -15.95 11.34
CA GLY A 212 -13.95 -17.38 11.11
C GLY A 212 -12.59 -17.91 11.55
N ASN A 213 -12.62 -18.81 12.53
CA ASN A 213 -11.45 -19.58 12.97
C ASN A 213 -11.47 -21.02 12.42
N ASN A 214 -12.44 -21.33 11.58
CA ASN A 214 -12.57 -22.66 10.97
C ASN A 214 -11.60 -22.74 9.79
N LYS A 215 -10.86 -23.84 9.76
CA LYS A 215 -9.92 -24.14 8.67
C LYS A 215 -10.57 -24.14 7.28
N LEU A 216 -11.92 -24.16 7.21
CA LEU A 216 -12.65 -24.24 5.95
C LEU A 216 -12.80 -22.87 5.29
N PHE A 217 -13.34 -21.89 6.03
CA PHE A 217 -13.55 -20.53 5.50
C PHE A 217 -13.13 -19.47 6.51
N SER A 218 -12.55 -18.38 5.97
CA SER A 218 -12.36 -17.12 6.67
C SER A 218 -12.86 -15.97 5.81
N PHE A 219 -13.32 -14.90 6.45
CA PHE A 219 -13.72 -13.66 5.78
C PHE A 219 -12.96 -12.49 6.39
N SER A 220 -12.27 -11.76 5.56
CA SER A 220 -11.32 -10.73 5.99
C SER A 220 -11.58 -9.39 5.29
N PRO A 221 -12.57 -8.60 5.77
CA PRO A 221 -12.75 -7.24 5.34
C PRO A 221 -11.63 -6.34 5.86
N SER A 222 -11.17 -5.42 5.01
CA SER A 222 -10.22 -4.38 5.39
C SER A 222 -10.46 -3.11 4.62
N MET A 223 -9.98 -2.00 5.20
CA MET A 223 -10.09 -0.66 4.63
C MET A 223 -8.77 0.07 4.81
N LEU A 224 -8.38 0.82 3.79
CA LEU A 224 -7.27 1.77 3.80
C LEU A 224 -7.82 3.15 3.42
N PHE A 225 -7.54 4.16 4.24
CA PHE A 225 -7.69 5.56 3.90
C PHE A 225 -6.32 6.14 3.54
N LYS A 226 -6.28 6.88 2.46
CA LYS A 226 -5.11 7.62 1.99
C LYS A 226 -5.47 9.08 1.88
N TYR A 227 -4.73 9.91 2.58
CA TYR A 227 -4.83 11.36 2.50
C TYR A 227 -3.50 11.96 2.03
N THR A 228 -3.57 12.87 1.08
CA THR A 228 -2.46 13.68 0.59
C THR A 228 -2.94 15.13 0.58
N VAL A 229 -2.07 16.06 0.96
CA VAL A 229 -2.41 17.50 0.91
C VAL A 229 -2.68 17.88 -0.55
N ASP A 230 -3.70 18.68 -0.76
CA ASP A 230 -4.16 19.15 -2.08
C ASP A 230 -4.68 18.04 -3.02
N ALA A 231 -5.02 16.86 -2.46
CA ALA A 231 -5.65 15.78 -3.21
C ALA A 231 -6.93 15.26 -2.51
N PRO A 232 -7.91 14.74 -3.27
CA PRO A 232 -9.09 14.13 -2.69
C PRO A 232 -8.76 12.95 -1.80
N LEU A 233 -9.51 12.77 -0.71
CA LEU A 233 -9.40 11.58 0.12
C LEU A 233 -9.72 10.34 -0.72
N GLN A 234 -8.82 9.37 -0.68
CA GLN A 234 -9.00 8.06 -1.30
C GLN A 234 -9.18 6.98 -0.24
N PHE A 235 -9.94 5.95 -0.58
CA PHE A 235 -10.06 4.75 0.24
C PHE A 235 -10.09 3.49 -0.62
N ASP A 236 -9.50 2.45 -0.09
CA ASP A 236 -9.56 1.10 -0.64
C ASP A 236 -10.38 0.21 0.31
N LEU A 237 -11.33 -0.55 -0.23
CA LEU A 237 -12.07 -1.59 0.47
C LEU A 237 -11.67 -2.94 -0.10
N ASN A 238 -11.34 -3.90 0.77
CA ASN A 238 -11.03 -5.26 0.38
C ASN A 238 -11.92 -6.24 1.15
N PHE A 239 -12.39 -7.27 0.47
CA PHE A 239 -13.21 -8.34 1.01
C PHE A 239 -12.63 -9.69 0.62
N LEU A 240 -11.67 -10.19 1.40
CA LEU A 240 -11.03 -11.46 1.11
C LEU A 240 -11.75 -12.63 1.77
N ILE A 241 -11.94 -13.68 1.02
CA ILE A 241 -12.42 -14.98 1.47
C ILE A 241 -11.23 -15.95 1.39
N GLY A 242 -10.88 -16.55 2.51
CA GLY A 242 -9.91 -17.64 2.57
C GLY A 242 -10.61 -18.99 2.59
N PHE A 243 -10.10 -19.95 1.83
CA PHE A 243 -10.61 -21.32 1.77
C PHE A 243 -9.51 -22.34 2.09
N GLN A 244 -9.73 -23.17 3.09
CA GLN A 244 -8.84 -24.27 3.55
C GLN A 244 -7.39 -23.83 3.82
N ASP A 245 -7.16 -22.57 4.18
CA ASP A 245 -5.82 -22.00 4.31
C ASP A 245 -4.94 -22.14 3.04
N ARG A 246 -5.53 -22.37 1.89
CA ARG A 246 -4.83 -22.59 0.62
C ARG A 246 -5.17 -21.57 -0.46
N LEU A 247 -6.41 -21.15 -0.52
CA LEU A 247 -6.90 -20.24 -1.54
C LEU A 247 -7.47 -18.99 -0.88
N ASP A 248 -7.15 -17.85 -1.43
CA ASP A 248 -7.66 -16.54 -1.05
C ASP A 248 -8.19 -15.84 -2.28
N PHE A 249 -9.38 -15.28 -2.19
CA PHE A 249 -9.94 -14.54 -3.28
C PHE A 249 -10.92 -13.48 -2.79
N GLY A 250 -11.10 -12.45 -3.57
CA GLY A 250 -12.09 -11.44 -3.25
C GLY A 250 -11.97 -10.15 -4.02
N PRO A 251 -13.04 -9.35 -4.01
CA PRO A 251 -13.07 -8.05 -4.65
C PRO A 251 -12.31 -6.99 -3.85
N MET A 252 -11.81 -6.01 -4.57
CA MET A 252 -11.30 -4.75 -4.06
C MET A 252 -12.00 -3.60 -4.77
N LEU A 253 -12.32 -2.55 -4.02
CA LEU A 253 -12.77 -1.27 -4.55
C LEU A 253 -11.78 -0.20 -4.14
N ARG A 254 -11.20 0.53 -5.10
CA ARG A 254 -10.44 1.76 -4.89
C ARG A 254 -11.28 2.94 -5.33
N SER A 255 -11.57 3.84 -4.40
CA SER A 255 -12.46 4.98 -4.66
C SER A 255 -11.95 5.83 -5.81
N LYS A 256 -12.84 6.15 -6.75
CA LYS A 256 -12.57 6.99 -7.95
C LYS A 256 -11.45 6.48 -8.87
N ASP A 257 -10.99 5.24 -8.70
CA ASP A 257 -9.85 4.73 -9.46
C ASP A 257 -10.16 3.38 -10.15
N ALA A 258 -10.39 2.32 -9.37
CA ALA A 258 -10.53 0.98 -9.93
C ALA A 258 -11.38 0.03 -9.09
N ILE A 259 -11.93 -0.98 -9.76
CA ILE A 259 -12.46 -2.19 -9.13
C ILE A 259 -11.47 -3.31 -9.43
N GLY A 260 -11.06 -4.08 -8.43
CA GLY A 260 -10.13 -5.17 -8.58
C GLY A 260 -10.69 -6.49 -8.08
N PHE A 261 -10.05 -7.57 -8.51
CA PHE A 261 -10.27 -8.90 -7.97
C PHE A 261 -8.92 -9.58 -7.72
N LEU A 262 -8.76 -10.08 -6.52
CA LEU A 262 -7.55 -10.72 -6.05
C LEU A 262 -7.78 -12.23 -5.93
N ILE A 263 -6.80 -13.00 -6.38
CA ILE A 263 -6.68 -14.43 -6.15
C ILE A 263 -5.29 -14.70 -5.61
N GLY A 264 -5.22 -15.51 -4.55
CA GLY A 264 -3.97 -15.96 -3.96
C GLY A 264 -4.03 -17.44 -3.66
N MET A 265 -2.93 -18.15 -3.90
CA MET A 265 -2.86 -19.59 -3.73
C MET A 265 -1.57 -20.00 -3.01
N GLN A 266 -1.73 -20.81 -1.97
CA GLN A 266 -0.63 -21.51 -1.32
C GLN A 266 -0.25 -22.73 -2.18
N LEU A 267 0.91 -22.66 -2.84
CA LEU A 267 1.40 -23.72 -3.72
C LEU A 267 1.89 -24.93 -2.91
N ASP A 268 2.62 -24.63 -1.82
CA ASP A 268 3.09 -25.59 -0.85
C ASP A 268 3.18 -24.97 0.55
N LYS A 269 3.92 -25.57 1.49
CA LYS A 269 4.08 -25.07 2.87
C LYS A 269 4.77 -23.70 2.95
N ASN A 270 5.53 -23.33 1.94
CA ASN A 270 6.41 -22.18 1.94
C ASN A 270 6.06 -21.17 0.85
N TRP A 271 5.60 -21.61 -0.31
CA TRP A 271 5.36 -20.76 -1.47
C TRP A 271 3.91 -20.32 -1.58
N TYR A 272 3.71 -19.04 -1.87
CA TYR A 272 2.41 -18.45 -2.15
C TYR A 272 2.47 -17.58 -3.40
N LEU A 273 1.54 -17.79 -4.30
CA LEU A 273 1.33 -17.04 -5.53
C LEU A 273 0.11 -16.14 -5.38
N GLY A 274 0.25 -14.86 -5.69
CA GLY A 274 -0.85 -13.89 -5.70
C GLY A 274 -0.98 -13.25 -7.07
N TYR A 275 -2.20 -13.08 -7.52
CA TYR A 275 -2.52 -12.35 -8.73
C TYR A 275 -3.68 -11.40 -8.46
N MET A 276 -3.62 -10.22 -9.06
CA MET A 276 -4.69 -9.23 -8.99
C MET A 276 -4.91 -8.61 -10.36
N TYR A 277 -6.17 -8.51 -10.72
CA TYR A 277 -6.66 -7.75 -11.86
C TYR A 277 -7.39 -6.52 -11.36
N GLU A 278 -7.12 -5.35 -11.96
CA GLU A 278 -7.87 -4.12 -11.70
C GLU A 278 -8.43 -3.56 -13.01
N TYR A 279 -9.69 -3.18 -12.96
CA TYR A 279 -10.42 -2.48 -14.01
C TYR A 279 -10.60 -1.02 -13.61
N PRO A 280 -10.07 -0.05 -14.36
CA PRO A 280 -10.24 1.37 -14.06
C PRO A 280 -11.72 1.78 -14.19
N ILE A 281 -12.18 2.61 -13.24
CA ILE A 281 -13.54 3.20 -13.25
C ILE A 281 -13.53 4.72 -13.45
N ASN A 282 -12.38 5.29 -13.77
CA ASN A 282 -12.15 6.68 -14.13
C ASN A 282 -11.95 6.82 -15.66
N ASP A 283 -11.68 8.01 -16.16
CA ASP A 283 -11.58 8.30 -17.61
C ASP A 283 -10.47 7.52 -18.31
N ILE A 284 -9.50 6.96 -17.58
CA ILE A 284 -8.46 6.12 -18.17
C ILE A 284 -9.02 4.85 -18.79
N ASN A 285 -10.23 4.41 -18.41
CA ASN A 285 -10.90 3.25 -18.99
C ASN A 285 -11.22 3.42 -20.49
N LEU A 286 -11.23 4.65 -21.01
CA LEU A 286 -11.40 4.94 -22.44
C LEU A 286 -10.17 4.53 -23.27
N VAL A 287 -9.01 4.42 -22.62
CA VAL A 287 -7.73 4.10 -23.28
C VAL A 287 -7.28 2.68 -22.94
N THR A 288 -7.53 2.22 -21.72
CA THR A 288 -7.14 0.89 -21.23
C THR A 288 -8.13 0.38 -20.20
N GLN A 289 -8.27 -0.94 -20.12
CA GLN A 289 -9.15 -1.61 -19.17
C GLN A 289 -8.40 -2.59 -18.25
N GLN A 290 -7.07 -2.61 -18.31
CA GLN A 290 -6.29 -3.69 -17.71
C GLN A 290 -5.13 -3.17 -16.88
N THR A 291 -5.11 -3.57 -15.61
CA THR A 291 -3.96 -3.48 -14.74
C THR A 291 -3.76 -4.83 -14.07
N HIS A 292 -2.55 -5.32 -14.09
CA HIS A 292 -2.20 -6.63 -13.55
C HIS A 292 -1.13 -6.52 -12.47
N GLU A 293 -1.31 -7.28 -11.39
CA GLU A 293 -0.27 -7.50 -10.40
C GLU A 293 -0.03 -8.99 -10.20
N LEU A 294 1.23 -9.38 -10.22
CA LEU A 294 1.68 -10.73 -9.89
C LEU A 294 2.61 -10.66 -8.70
N SER A 295 2.41 -11.51 -7.71
CA SER A 295 3.30 -11.64 -6.56
C SER A 295 3.68 -13.09 -6.29
N LEU A 296 4.94 -13.30 -5.93
CA LEU A 296 5.45 -14.57 -5.44
C LEU A 296 6.07 -14.35 -4.07
N ARG A 297 5.69 -15.16 -3.08
CA ARG A 297 6.18 -15.03 -1.71
C ARG A 297 6.65 -16.38 -1.19
N TYR A 298 7.74 -16.35 -0.43
CA TYR A 298 8.30 -17.49 0.24
C TYR A 298 8.33 -17.25 1.75
N PHE A 299 7.85 -18.21 2.51
CA PHE A 299 7.73 -18.15 3.96
C PHE A 299 8.61 -19.18 4.63
N TRP A 300 9.23 -18.81 5.76
CA TRP A 300 9.92 -19.74 6.64
C TRP A 300 9.74 -19.36 8.09
N ARG A 301 9.89 -20.33 8.99
CA ARG A 301 9.67 -20.09 10.42
C ARG A 301 10.71 -19.15 11.00
N SER A 302 10.26 -18.14 11.75
CA SER A 302 11.15 -17.30 12.55
C SER A 302 11.61 -18.06 13.81
N LYS A 303 12.91 -18.03 14.09
CA LYS A 303 13.49 -18.57 15.32
C LYS A 303 13.10 -17.78 16.57
N TYR A 304 12.69 -16.53 16.38
CA TYR A 304 12.49 -15.55 17.46
C TYR A 304 11.03 -15.32 17.83
N TYR A 305 10.11 -15.84 17.05
CA TYR A 305 8.67 -15.66 17.25
C TYR A 305 8.02 -16.90 17.85
N LYS A 306 7.55 -16.81 19.08
CA LYS A 306 7.00 -18.00 19.80
C LYS A 306 5.50 -17.95 20.05
N ARG A 307 4.72 -16.87 19.80
CA ARG A 307 3.46 -16.71 20.53
C ARG A 307 2.20 -16.18 19.83
N VAL A 308 2.19 -15.70 18.63
CA VAL A 308 0.96 -15.21 18.00
C VAL A 308 0.74 -15.94 16.68
N LYS A 309 -0.21 -16.86 16.63
CA LYS A 309 -0.75 -17.37 15.37
C LYS A 309 -1.55 -16.22 14.77
N SER A 310 -1.03 -15.64 13.72
CA SER A 310 -1.65 -14.55 13.00
C SER A 310 -2.42 -15.11 11.80
N PRO A 311 -3.57 -14.53 11.43
CA PRO A 311 -4.18 -14.80 10.14
C PRO A 311 -3.18 -14.53 9.02
N ARG A 312 -3.14 -15.38 8.01
CA ARG A 312 -2.16 -15.33 6.92
C ARG A 312 -2.11 -13.99 6.17
N TYR A 313 -3.18 -13.22 6.21
CA TYR A 313 -3.38 -12.08 5.32
C TYR A 313 -3.04 -10.74 5.93
N PHE A 314 -3.21 -10.60 7.23
CA PHE A 314 -3.12 -9.30 7.87
C PHE A 314 -1.95 -9.14 8.81
N LEU A 315 -1.32 -10.22 9.19
CA LEU A 315 -0.23 -10.14 10.16
C LEU A 315 0.93 -11.02 9.74
#